data_64005c638b161a4abab05b219cddf174
#
_entry.id   64005c638b161a4abab05b219cddf174
#
_cell.length_a   1.000
_cell.length_b   1.000
_cell.length_c   1.000
_cell.angle_alpha   90.00
_cell.angle_beta   90.00
_cell.angle_gamma   90.00
#
_symmetry.space_group_name_H-M   'P 1'
#
loop_
_entity.id
_entity.type
_entity.pdbx_description
1 polymer ?
#
loop_
_entity_poly.entity_id
_entity_poly.type
_entity_poly.pdbx_seq_one_letter_code
_entity_poly.pdbx_strand_id
1 'polypeptide(L)'
;MATAPKAITVVVDSELQKLVPGFIEGWKAQIQKIRTALETSDFESIRTSGHDMKGIGKTCGFDFITRLGQELETAARDMCREKVKESLGQLTTYLQSIEVIYV
;
A
#
# COMPACT_ATOMS: atom_id res chain seq x y z
N MET A 1 -1.41 -25.95 9.28
CA MET A 1 -2.67 -25.23 9.50
C MET A 1 -2.43 -23.73 9.33
N ALA A 2 -3.14 -23.13 8.42
CA ALA A 2 -3.01 -21.68 8.20
C ALA A 2 -3.68 -20.93 9.34
N THR A 3 -2.93 -20.05 10.01
CA THR A 3 -3.49 -19.15 11.00
C THR A 3 -3.93 -17.88 10.29
N ALA A 4 -5.10 -17.36 10.64
CA ALA A 4 -5.55 -16.07 10.14
C ALA A 4 -4.52 -15.00 10.58
N PRO A 5 -4.21 -14.02 9.72
CA PRO A 5 -3.33 -12.92 10.13
C PRO A 5 -3.93 -12.21 11.34
N LYS A 6 -3.08 -11.80 12.26
CA LYS A 6 -3.52 -10.98 13.38
C LYS A 6 -4.02 -9.65 12.84
N ALA A 7 -5.12 -9.14 13.39
CA ALA A 7 -5.58 -7.80 13.05
C ALA A 7 -4.50 -6.78 13.42
N ILE A 8 -4.22 -5.87 12.50
CA ILE A 8 -3.27 -4.79 12.69
C ILE A 8 -4.07 -3.53 12.98
N THR A 9 -3.93 -2.99 14.19
CA THR A 9 -4.66 -1.80 14.59
C THR A 9 -3.93 -0.55 14.07
N VAL A 10 -4.67 0.31 13.37
CA VAL A 10 -4.18 1.60 12.91
C VAL A 10 -5.03 2.68 13.58
N VAL A 11 -4.38 3.57 14.30
CA VAL A 11 -5.07 4.68 14.99
C VAL A 11 -5.00 5.91 14.10
N VAL A 12 -6.16 6.46 13.77
CA VAL A 12 -6.27 7.59 12.84
C VAL A 12 -7.10 8.71 13.48
N ASP A 13 -6.71 9.95 13.23
CA ASP A 13 -7.46 11.12 13.67
C ASP A 13 -8.89 11.05 13.14
N SER A 14 -9.88 11.26 14.03
CA SER A 14 -11.29 11.21 13.65
C SER A 14 -11.67 12.25 12.58
N GLU A 15 -10.89 13.32 12.44
CA GLU A 15 -11.11 14.31 11.38
C GLU A 15 -10.95 13.68 9.98
N LEU A 16 -10.20 12.59 9.86
CA LEU A 16 -9.96 11.88 8.59
C LEU A 16 -10.95 10.73 8.36
N GLN A 17 -11.87 10.49 9.30
CA GLN A 17 -12.76 9.33 9.26
C GLN A 17 -13.54 9.19 7.97
N LYS A 18 -13.99 10.30 7.38
CA LYS A 18 -14.76 10.28 6.13
C LYS A 18 -13.91 9.95 4.91
N LEU A 19 -12.59 10.18 4.99
CA LEU A 19 -11.68 10.04 3.86
C LEU A 19 -11.01 8.65 3.82
N VAL A 20 -10.77 8.05 4.98
CA VAL A 20 -9.97 6.83 5.09
C VAL A 20 -10.55 5.64 4.30
N PRO A 21 -11.86 5.36 4.34
CA PRO A 21 -12.38 4.25 3.53
C PRO A 21 -12.08 4.38 2.04
N GLY A 22 -12.15 5.61 1.51
CA GLY A 22 -11.81 5.90 0.12
C GLY A 22 -10.33 5.66 -0.18
N PHE A 23 -9.46 6.03 0.76
CA PHE A 23 -8.02 5.77 0.61
C PHE A 23 -7.71 4.27 0.61
N ILE A 24 -8.34 3.51 1.50
CA ILE A 24 -8.15 2.06 1.56
C ILE A 24 -8.61 1.40 0.25
N GLU A 25 -9.77 1.77 -0.26
CA GLU A 25 -10.26 1.27 -1.55
C GLU A 25 -9.33 1.68 -2.69
N GLY A 26 -8.79 2.90 -2.65
CA GLY A 26 -7.81 3.38 -3.61
C GLY A 26 -6.53 2.55 -3.58
N TRP A 27 -6.03 2.18 -2.41
CA TRP A 27 -4.84 1.34 -2.29
C TRP A 27 -5.08 -0.07 -2.81
N LYS A 28 -6.26 -0.63 -2.58
CA LYS A 28 -6.65 -1.92 -3.16
C LYS A 28 -6.66 -1.86 -4.70
N ALA A 29 -7.16 -0.76 -5.26
CA ALA A 29 -7.12 -0.55 -6.71
C ALA A 29 -5.69 -0.42 -7.23
N GLN A 30 -4.80 0.22 -6.46
CA GLN A 30 -3.38 0.35 -6.83
C GLN A 30 -2.70 -1.01 -6.94
N ILE A 31 -3.06 -1.97 -6.10
CA ILE A 31 -2.51 -3.33 -6.19
C ILE A 31 -2.74 -3.90 -7.59
N GLN A 32 -3.95 -3.77 -8.12
CA GLN A 32 -4.28 -4.29 -9.45
C GLN A 32 -3.53 -3.53 -10.54
N LYS A 33 -3.43 -2.23 -10.42
CA LYS A 33 -2.65 -1.40 -11.37
C LYS A 33 -1.19 -1.81 -11.40
N ILE A 34 -0.60 -2.05 -10.23
CA ILE A 34 0.80 -2.43 -10.13
C ILE A 34 1.02 -3.83 -10.73
N ARG A 35 0.11 -4.76 -10.48
CA ARG A 35 0.18 -6.10 -11.08
C ARG A 35 0.15 -6.04 -12.59
N THR A 36 -0.78 -5.26 -13.15
CA THR A 36 -0.89 -5.07 -14.61
C THR A 36 0.37 -4.43 -15.18
N ALA A 37 0.87 -3.40 -14.53
CA ALA A 37 2.10 -2.72 -14.95
C ALA A 37 3.30 -3.68 -14.91
N LEU A 38 3.35 -4.56 -13.92
CA LEU A 38 4.43 -5.52 -13.78
C LEU A 38 4.44 -6.52 -14.93
N GLU A 39 3.26 -6.93 -15.42
CA GLU A 39 3.15 -7.84 -16.57
C GLU A 39 3.81 -7.28 -17.82
N THR A 40 3.76 -5.97 -18.01
CA THR A 40 4.35 -5.28 -19.17
C THR A 40 5.68 -4.63 -18.85
N SER A 41 6.23 -4.86 -17.66
CA SER A 41 7.46 -4.25 -17.19
C SER A 41 7.42 -2.73 -17.19
N ASP A 42 6.24 -2.17 -16.92
CA ASP A 42 6.03 -0.72 -16.85
C ASP A 42 6.40 -0.21 -15.46
N PHE A 43 7.70 -0.13 -15.20
CA PHE A 43 8.22 0.29 -13.90
C PHE A 43 7.95 1.77 -13.61
N GLU A 44 7.76 2.58 -14.63
CA GLU A 44 7.43 3.99 -14.43
C GLU A 44 6.07 4.15 -13.76
N SER A 45 5.06 3.39 -14.22
CA SER A 45 3.74 3.39 -13.58
C SER A 45 3.80 2.87 -12.15
N ILE A 46 4.62 1.85 -11.88
CA ILE A 46 4.80 1.32 -10.53
C ILE A 46 5.44 2.36 -9.62
N ARG A 47 6.45 3.06 -10.12
CA ARG A 47 7.14 4.12 -9.38
C ARG A 47 6.15 5.23 -9.00
N THR A 48 5.32 5.66 -9.92
CA THR A 48 4.29 6.68 -9.69
C THR A 48 3.30 6.23 -8.63
N SER A 49 2.81 4.99 -8.72
CA SER A 49 1.90 4.42 -7.73
C SER A 49 2.53 4.38 -6.33
N GLY A 50 3.78 3.96 -6.24
CA GLY A 50 4.50 3.92 -4.96
C GLY A 50 4.66 5.31 -4.36
N HIS A 51 4.98 6.29 -5.19
CA HIS A 51 5.12 7.69 -4.76
C HIS A 51 3.80 8.24 -4.21
N ASP A 52 2.69 8.00 -4.92
CA ASP A 52 1.37 8.45 -4.49
C ASP A 52 0.94 7.80 -3.17
N MET A 53 1.16 6.50 -3.03
CA MET A 53 0.86 5.78 -1.79
C MET A 53 1.66 6.32 -0.62
N LYS A 54 2.95 6.59 -0.83
CA LYS A 54 3.81 7.17 0.19
C LYS A 54 3.27 8.51 0.68
N GLY A 55 2.85 9.37 -0.24
CA GLY A 55 2.32 10.70 0.09
C GLY A 55 1.04 10.62 0.88
N ILE A 56 0.09 9.82 0.43
CA ILE A 56 -1.21 9.68 1.10
C ILE A 56 -1.04 8.99 2.46
N GLY A 57 -0.22 7.95 2.53
CA GLY A 57 0.05 7.26 3.78
C GLY A 57 0.62 8.19 4.84
N LYS A 58 1.53 9.06 4.45
CA LYS A 58 2.13 10.06 5.35
C LYS A 58 1.07 11.04 5.85
N THR A 59 0.21 11.51 4.96
CA THR A 59 -0.85 12.47 5.31
C THR A 59 -1.85 11.89 6.31
N CYS A 60 -2.19 10.60 6.16
CA CYS A 60 -3.21 9.93 6.99
C CYS A 60 -2.63 9.24 8.23
N GLY A 61 -1.30 9.19 8.38
CA GLY A 61 -0.67 8.49 9.49
C GLY A 61 -0.60 6.98 9.32
N PHE A 62 -0.71 6.47 8.10
CA PHE A 62 -0.53 5.05 7.79
C PHE A 62 0.96 4.78 7.50
N ASP A 63 1.75 4.67 8.55
CA ASP A 63 3.21 4.55 8.42
C ASP A 63 3.64 3.34 7.60
N PHE A 64 2.92 2.23 7.71
CA PHE A 64 3.22 1.02 6.94
C PHE A 64 3.01 1.26 5.44
N ILE A 65 1.94 1.97 5.07
CA ILE A 65 1.68 2.35 3.68
C ILE A 65 2.77 3.29 3.16
N THR A 66 3.19 4.25 3.98
CA THR A 66 4.29 5.16 3.65
C THR A 66 5.55 4.38 3.33
N ARG A 67 5.90 3.40 4.17
CA ARG A 67 7.07 2.57 3.98
C ARG A 67 6.96 1.70 2.73
N LEU A 68 5.83 1.03 2.53
CA LEU A 68 5.63 0.19 1.34
C LEU A 68 5.62 1.00 0.06
N GLY A 69 5.03 2.20 0.09
CA GLY A 69 5.08 3.11 -1.05
C GLY A 69 6.52 3.47 -1.42
N GLN A 70 7.34 3.77 -0.40
CA GLN A 70 8.76 4.06 -0.61
C GLN A 70 9.50 2.84 -1.19
N GLU A 71 9.23 1.66 -0.66
CA GLU A 71 9.85 0.43 -1.16
C GLU A 71 9.47 0.13 -2.61
N LEU A 72 8.19 0.33 -2.96
CA LEU A 72 7.72 0.17 -4.34
C LEU A 72 8.37 1.17 -5.28
N GLU A 73 8.47 2.42 -4.85
CA GLU A 73 9.12 3.48 -5.63
C GLU A 73 10.59 3.13 -5.92
N THR A 74 11.31 2.70 -4.90
CA THR A 74 12.72 2.31 -5.01
C THR A 74 12.88 1.06 -5.89
N ALA A 75 12.07 0.03 -5.65
CA ALA A 75 12.13 -1.21 -6.42
C ALA A 75 11.84 -0.97 -7.90
N ALA A 76 10.88 -0.09 -8.20
CA ALA A 76 10.54 0.25 -9.58
C ALA A 76 11.66 1.06 -10.24
N ARG A 77 12.27 2.00 -9.52
CA ARG A 77 13.40 2.77 -10.02
C ARG A 77 14.56 1.84 -10.40
N ASP A 78 14.78 0.82 -9.57
CA ASP A 78 15.85 -0.16 -9.78
C ASP A 78 15.42 -1.29 -10.73
N MET A 79 14.21 -1.23 -11.25
CA MET A 79 13.60 -2.25 -12.12
C MET A 79 13.71 -3.65 -11.53
N CYS A 80 13.53 -3.76 -10.21
CA CYS A 80 13.64 -5.02 -9.48
C CYS A 80 12.27 -5.67 -9.31
N ARG A 81 11.91 -6.55 -10.24
CA ARG A 81 10.62 -7.24 -10.28
C ARG A 81 10.33 -8.00 -8.98
N GLU A 82 11.31 -8.70 -8.45
CA GLU A 82 11.12 -9.52 -7.24
C GLU A 82 10.77 -8.67 -6.02
N LYS A 83 11.41 -7.52 -5.87
CA LYS A 83 11.10 -6.61 -4.77
C LYS A 83 9.72 -5.99 -4.92
N VAL A 84 9.29 -5.70 -6.15
CA VAL A 84 7.92 -5.23 -6.40
C VAL A 84 6.91 -6.28 -5.96
N LYS A 85 7.11 -7.54 -6.34
CA LYS A 85 6.23 -8.64 -5.94
C LYS A 85 6.18 -8.81 -4.43
N GLU A 86 7.32 -8.72 -3.77
CA GLU A 86 7.40 -8.84 -2.31
C GLU A 86 6.60 -7.73 -1.63
N SER A 87 6.79 -6.49 -2.06
CA SER A 87 6.06 -5.34 -1.51
C SER A 87 4.56 -5.46 -1.76
N LEU A 88 4.14 -5.96 -2.94
CA LEU A 88 2.73 -6.21 -3.23
C LEU A 88 2.13 -7.26 -2.31
N GLY A 89 2.87 -8.33 -2.02
CA GLY A 89 2.43 -9.36 -1.09
C GLY A 89 2.20 -8.79 0.30
N GLN A 90 3.15 -7.99 0.78
CA GLN A 90 3.02 -7.33 2.08
C GLN A 90 1.84 -6.38 2.11
N LEU A 91 1.64 -5.60 1.06
CA LEU A 91 0.53 -4.65 0.95
C LEU A 91 -0.81 -5.37 0.97
N THR A 92 -0.94 -6.45 0.21
CA THR A 92 -2.17 -7.24 0.15
C THR A 92 -2.53 -7.79 1.53
N THR A 93 -1.56 -8.39 2.22
CA THR A 93 -1.75 -8.94 3.56
C THR A 93 -2.13 -7.84 4.55
N TYR A 94 -1.44 -6.70 4.49
CA TYR A 94 -1.71 -5.57 5.37
C TYR A 94 -3.14 -5.07 5.21
N LEU A 95 -3.59 -4.83 3.98
CA LEU A 95 -4.94 -4.29 3.74
C LEU A 95 -6.05 -5.28 4.12
N GLN A 96 -5.76 -6.57 4.12
CA GLN A 96 -6.70 -7.59 4.59
C GLN A 96 -6.77 -7.68 6.11
N SER A 97 -5.77 -7.17 6.79
CA SER A 97 -5.57 -7.37 8.23
C SER A 97 -5.83 -6.12 9.07
N ILE A 98 -5.94 -4.94 8.47
CA ILE A 98 -6.05 -3.71 9.24
C ILE A 98 -7.43 -3.52 9.85
N GLU A 99 -7.41 -2.95 11.03
CA GLU A 99 -8.58 -2.50 11.76
C GLU A 99 -8.31 -1.05 12.16
N VAL A 100 -9.12 -0.13 11.67
CA VAL A 100 -8.90 1.31 11.87
C VAL A 100 -9.72 1.78 13.06
N ILE A 101 -9.05 2.46 13.99
CA ILE A 101 -9.66 3.07 15.16
C ILE A 101 -9.48 4.58 15.04
N TYR A 102 -10.58 5.30 15.16
CA TYR A 102 -10.56 6.76 15.08
C TYR A 102 -10.53 7.38 16.48
N VAL A 103 -9.71 8.40 16.64
CA VAL A 103 -9.52 9.06 17.93
C VAL A 103 -9.73 10.57 17.86
#